data_7405258af362cff101d4562f6540f572
#
_entry.id   7405258af362cff101d4562f6540f572
#
_cell.length_a   1.000
_cell.length_b   1.000
_cell.length_c   1.000
_cell.angle_alpha   90.00
_cell.angle_beta   90.00
_cell.angle_gamma   90.00
#
_symmetry.space_group_name_H-M   'P 1'
#
loop_
_entity.id
_entity.type
_entity.pdbx_description
1 polymer ?
#
loop_
_entity_poly.entity_id
_entity_poly.type
_entity_poly.pdbx_seq_one_letter_code
_entity_poly.pdbx_strand_id
1 'polypeptide(L)'
;MRGMEQYDERGNAAMMGNLVMAAPAVVRYQTVCSLIKDESRDYMTYGLQCLGDCMGTWVQIDMIVDISPSCDNVLHLAERFNHLQLSPLHFRDAVLDSVNA
;
A
#
# COMPACT_ATOMS: atom_id res chain seq x y z
N MET A 1 16.71 -12.23 24.30
CA MET A 1 16.50 -11.45 24.06
C MET A 1 16.39 -11.11 24.06
N ARG A 2 16.23 -11.36 23.98
CA ARG A 2 16.07 -10.65 23.73
C ARG A 2 16.07 -10.29 23.28
N GLY A 3 16.18 -10.95 23.27
CA GLY A 3 16.12 -10.13 22.78
C GLY A 3 16.10 -9.80 22.61
N MET A 4 16.15 -9.93 22.52
CA MET A 4 16.07 -9.23 22.30
C MET A 4 16.10 -8.72 22.18
N GLU A 5 16.14 -9.05 21.98
CA GLU A 5 16.11 -8.22 21.81
C GLU A 5 16.23 -7.65 21.67
N GLN A 6 16.37 -7.93 21.81
CA GLN A 6 16.53 -7.15 21.54
C GLN A 6 16.65 -6.44 21.66
N TYR A 7 16.82 -6.59 21.68
CA TYR A 7 16.98 -5.72 21.74
C TYR A 7 17.42 -5.53 21.73
N ASP A 8 17.90 -5.57 21.99
CA ASP A 8 18.17 -4.88 21.79
C ASP A 8 18.42 -4.66 22.03
N GLU A 9 18.84 -4.93 21.56
CA GLU A 9 18.85 -4.30 21.54
C GLU A 9 18.71 -3.74 21.37
N ARG A 10 19.03 -3.85 21.60
CA ARG A 10 18.72 -3.09 21.34
C ARG A 10 18.14 -2.88 20.95
N GLY A 11 18.13 -3.67 21.68
CA GLY A 11 17.47 -3.28 21.21
C GLY A 11 16.82 -3.31 20.78
N ASN A 12 16.96 -3.51 21.32
CA ASN A 12 16.23 -3.28 20.81
C ASN A 12 15.67 -3.45 20.24
N ALA A 13 15.87 -3.80 19.70
CA ALA A 13 15.29 -3.73 19.08
C ALA A 13 14.89 -3.78 18.59
N ALA A 14 14.99 -4.11 18.77
CA ALA A 14 14.46 -3.86 18.16
C ALA A 14 13.91 -3.76 17.87
N MET A 15 13.91 -3.93 17.89
CA MET A 15 13.30 -3.62 17.49
C MET A 15 12.79 -3.35 17.11
N MET A 16 12.86 -3.35 17.15
CA MET A 16 12.41 -3.02 16.64
C MET A 16 12.36 -2.80 15.99
N GLY A 17 12.55 -2.82 15.82
CA GLY A 17 12.67 -2.61 15.08
C GLY A 17 12.61 -2.84 14.47
N ASN A 18 13.09 -3.06 14.49
CA ASN A 18 13.12 -3.41 13.76
C ASN A 18 12.56 -3.92 13.42
N LEU A 19 12.37 -3.61 14.02
CA LEU A 19 11.96 -4.28 13.57
C LEU A 19 11.94 -4.65 12.54
N VAL A 20 12.60 -4.95 12.68
CA VAL A 20 12.82 -5.18 11.38
C VAL A 20 11.78 -5.49 10.58
N MET A 21 11.73 -4.90 9.57
CA MET A 21 10.61 -5.08 8.77
C MET A 21 10.96 -5.94 7.64
N ALA A 22 10.72 -7.19 7.79
CA ALA A 22 10.68 -8.05 6.64
C ALA A 22 9.54 -7.56 5.76
N ALA A 23 9.73 -7.54 4.45
CA ALA A 23 8.65 -7.28 3.52
C ALA A 23 7.56 -8.32 3.74
N PRO A 24 6.28 -7.96 3.62
CA PRO A 24 5.22 -8.95 3.75
C PRO A 24 5.36 -10.01 2.67
N ALA A 25 5.05 -11.26 3.01
CA ALA A 25 5.14 -12.37 2.07
C ALA A 25 4.15 -12.22 0.93
N VAL A 26 2.99 -11.62 1.21
CA VAL A 26 1.95 -11.42 0.23
C VAL A 26 1.44 -9.99 0.34
N VAL A 27 1.26 -9.35 -0.80
CA VAL A 27 0.65 -8.03 -0.87
C VAL A 27 -0.64 -8.12 -1.65
N ARG A 28 -1.54 -7.20 -1.37
CA ARG A 28 -2.82 -7.11 -2.07
C ARG A 28 -3.10 -5.65 -2.38
N TYR A 29 -3.49 -5.41 -3.62
CA TYR A 29 -3.92 -4.09 -4.05
C TYR A 29 -5.41 -4.16 -4.33
N GLN A 30 -6.17 -3.23 -3.77
CA GLN A 30 -7.61 -3.20 -4.02
C GLN A 30 -8.06 -1.77 -4.28
N THR A 31 -9.08 -1.68 -5.12
CA THR A 31 -9.66 -0.40 -5.50
C THR A 31 -10.46 0.17 -4.34
N VAL A 32 -10.31 1.46 -4.11
CA VAL A 32 -11.12 2.19 -3.15
C VAL A 32 -11.83 3.33 -3.87
N CYS A 33 -13.02 3.65 -3.40
CA CYS A 33 -13.85 4.70 -3.98
C CYS A 33 -13.95 5.83 -2.96
N SER A 34 -13.78 7.06 -3.41
CA SER A 34 -13.84 8.22 -2.52
C SER A 34 -14.63 9.35 -3.16
N LEU A 35 -15.32 10.11 -2.31
CA LEU A 35 -15.97 11.33 -2.73
C LEU A 35 -15.05 12.49 -2.36
N ILE A 36 -14.59 13.21 -3.37
CA ILE A 36 -13.74 14.38 -3.16
C ILE A 36 -14.62 15.62 -3.21
N LYS A 37 -14.52 16.42 -2.17
CA LYS A 37 -15.28 17.66 -2.07
C LYS A 37 -14.40 18.82 -2.46
N ASP A 38 -14.81 19.51 -3.50
CA ASP A 38 -14.10 20.65 -4.03
C ASP A 38 -15.01 21.88 -3.93
N GLU A 39 -14.43 23.07 -3.97
CA GLU A 39 -15.19 24.32 -3.90
C GLU A 39 -16.20 24.43 -5.04
N SER A 40 -15.84 23.98 -6.22
CA SER A 40 -16.70 24.10 -7.39
C SER A 40 -17.68 22.95 -7.54
N ARG A 41 -17.32 21.75 -7.05
CA ARG A 41 -18.19 20.57 -7.17
C ARG A 41 -17.59 19.41 -6.40
N ASP A 42 -18.47 18.43 -6.13
CA ASP A 42 -18.04 17.15 -5.58
C ASP A 42 -17.89 16.16 -6.72
N TYR A 43 -16.93 15.25 -6.61
CA TYR A 43 -16.78 14.21 -7.62
C TYR A 43 -16.30 12.91 -6.99
N MET A 44 -16.70 11.80 -7.63
CA MET A 44 -16.23 10.48 -7.25
C MET A 44 -14.93 10.16 -7.94
N THR A 45 -14.03 9.52 -7.21
CA THR A 45 -12.77 9.10 -7.78
C THR A 45 -12.39 7.74 -7.20
N TYR A 46 -11.45 7.09 -7.85
CA TYR A 46 -11.01 5.75 -7.47
C TYR A 46 -9.50 5.75 -7.25
N GLY A 47 -9.10 5.04 -6.23
CA GLY A 47 -7.70 4.91 -5.88
C GLY A 47 -7.37 3.47 -5.54
N LEU A 48 -6.18 3.26 -4.99
CA LEU A 48 -5.69 1.94 -4.63
C LEU A 48 -5.20 1.93 -3.20
N GLN A 49 -5.55 0.87 -2.52
CA GLN A 49 -5.07 0.56 -1.19
C GLN A 49 -4.10 -0.61 -1.29
N CYS A 50 -2.91 -0.46 -0.71
CA CYS A 50 -1.91 -1.51 -0.65
C CYS A 50 -1.95 -2.14 0.72
N LEU A 51 -2.21 -3.44 0.78
CA LEU A 51 -2.30 -4.20 2.02
C LEU A 51 -1.20 -5.25 2.05
N GLY A 52 -0.65 -5.49 3.22
CA GLY A 52 0.31 -6.55 3.43
C GLY A 52 -0.19 -7.53 4.48
N ASP A 53 0.12 -8.81 4.30
CA ASP A 53 -0.22 -9.82 5.28
C ASP A 53 0.86 -9.84 6.34
N CYS A 54 0.49 -9.42 7.55
CA CYS A 54 1.38 -9.42 8.69
C CYS A 54 0.88 -10.43 9.70
N MET A 55 1.46 -11.62 9.67
CA MET A 55 1.14 -12.69 10.60
C MET A 55 -0.35 -13.03 10.62
N GLY A 56 -0.94 -13.13 9.43
CA GLY A 56 -2.34 -13.50 9.29
C GLY A 56 -3.31 -12.34 9.34
N THR A 57 -2.82 -11.13 9.52
CA THR A 57 -3.66 -9.94 9.56
C THR A 57 -3.29 -9.02 8.41
N TRP A 58 -4.29 -8.57 7.66
CA TRP A 58 -4.07 -7.61 6.59
C TRP A 58 -3.92 -6.22 7.18
N VAL A 59 -2.82 -5.57 6.85
CA VAL A 59 -2.50 -4.23 7.37
C VAL A 59 -2.30 -3.29 6.19
N GLN A 60 -2.86 -2.10 6.29
CA GLN A 60 -2.65 -1.10 5.24
C GLN A 60 -1.22 -0.60 5.29
N ILE A 61 -0.53 -0.73 4.17
CA ILE A 61 0.84 -0.24 4.02
C ILE A 61 0.83 1.16 3.42
N ASP A 62 -0.03 1.37 2.41
CA ASP A 62 -0.08 2.64 1.71
C ASP A 62 -1.42 2.78 1.03
N MET A 63 -1.78 4.00 0.64
CA MET A 63 -3.01 4.26 -0.07
C MET A 63 -2.90 5.53 -0.89
N ILE A 64 -3.42 5.48 -2.12
CA ILE A 64 -3.56 6.64 -2.97
C ILE A 64 -5.05 6.76 -3.29
N VAL A 65 -5.70 7.82 -2.81
CA VAL A 65 -7.15 7.90 -2.87
C VAL A 65 -7.70 8.41 -4.19
N ASP A 66 -6.90 9.14 -4.95
CA ASP A 66 -7.38 9.80 -6.17
C ASP A 66 -6.43 9.50 -7.32
N ILE A 67 -6.71 8.43 -8.05
CA ILE A 67 -5.91 8.05 -9.21
C ILE A 67 -6.63 8.40 -10.50
N SER A 68 -7.92 8.06 -10.59
CA SER A 68 -8.68 8.23 -11.82
C SER A 68 -10.17 8.23 -11.52
N PRO A 69 -10.97 9.01 -12.27
CA PRO A 69 -12.41 8.91 -12.16
C PRO A 69 -12.96 7.64 -12.81
N SER A 70 -12.13 6.88 -13.52
CA SER A 70 -12.55 5.65 -14.17
C SER A 70 -12.27 4.46 -13.26
N CYS A 71 -13.33 3.81 -12.78
CA CYS A 71 -13.22 2.61 -11.97
C CYS A 71 -12.48 1.50 -12.71
N ASP A 72 -12.79 1.32 -14.00
CA ASP A 72 -12.18 0.26 -14.79
C ASP A 72 -10.67 0.42 -14.91
N ASN A 73 -10.19 1.65 -15.09
CA ASN A 73 -8.75 1.89 -15.17
C ASN A 73 -8.05 1.49 -13.88
N VAL A 74 -8.66 1.84 -12.75
CA VAL A 74 -8.05 1.53 -11.45
C VAL A 74 -8.14 0.03 -11.14
N LEU A 75 -9.24 -0.61 -11.54
CA LEU A 75 -9.36 -2.07 -11.40
C LEU A 75 -8.28 -2.78 -12.18
N HIS A 76 -7.99 -2.33 -13.40
CA HIS A 76 -6.93 -2.93 -14.21
C HIS A 76 -5.57 -2.75 -13.57
N LEU A 77 -5.32 -1.60 -12.96
CA LEU A 77 -4.07 -1.40 -12.21
C LEU A 77 -3.97 -2.36 -11.03
N ALA A 78 -5.07 -2.50 -10.28
CA ALA A 78 -5.08 -3.40 -9.13
C ALA A 78 -4.78 -4.83 -9.56
N GLU A 79 -5.41 -5.28 -10.63
CA GLU A 79 -5.19 -6.63 -11.15
C GLU A 79 -3.74 -6.85 -11.55
N ARG A 80 -3.17 -5.87 -12.23
CA ARG A 80 -1.79 -5.97 -12.70
C ARG A 80 -0.82 -5.99 -11.54
N PHE A 81 -1.01 -5.12 -10.57
CA PHE A 81 -0.14 -5.06 -9.40
C PHE A 81 -0.23 -6.33 -8.56
N ASN A 82 -1.44 -6.89 -8.46
CA ASN A 82 -1.63 -8.15 -7.75
C ASN A 82 -0.96 -9.31 -8.47
N HIS A 83 -1.11 -9.36 -9.79
CA HIS A 83 -0.49 -10.40 -10.60
C HIS A 83 1.03 -10.37 -10.46
N LEU A 84 1.61 -9.17 -10.46
CA LEU A 84 3.04 -8.98 -10.36
C LEU A 84 3.55 -9.07 -8.92
N GLN A 85 2.67 -9.07 -7.94
CA GLN A 85 3.05 -8.94 -6.53
C GLN A 85 4.01 -7.76 -6.34
N LEU A 86 3.58 -6.62 -6.89
CA LEU A 86 4.39 -5.41 -6.90
C LEU A 86 4.81 -5.04 -5.47
N SER A 87 6.09 -4.75 -5.29
CA SER A 87 6.59 -4.34 -4.00
C SER A 87 5.98 -3.00 -3.58
N PRO A 88 5.56 -2.88 -2.32
CA PRO A 88 5.03 -1.59 -1.83
C PRO A 88 6.00 -0.43 -2.02
N LEU A 89 7.30 -0.70 -2.06
CA LEU A 89 8.31 0.34 -2.29
C LEU A 89 8.16 0.99 -3.66
N HIS A 90 7.60 0.27 -4.62
CA HIS A 90 7.45 0.78 -6.00
C HIS A 90 6.02 1.22 -6.30
N PHE A 91 5.13 1.13 -5.34
CA PHE A 91 3.70 1.36 -5.56
C PHE A 91 3.43 2.76 -6.14
N ARG A 92 3.93 3.80 -5.48
CA ARG A 92 3.64 5.17 -5.92
C ARG A 92 4.27 5.49 -7.26
N ASP A 93 5.49 5.01 -7.49
CA ASP A 93 6.16 5.21 -8.78
C ASP A 93 5.42 4.50 -9.90
N ALA A 94 4.93 3.29 -9.65
CA ALA A 94 4.19 2.53 -10.66
C ALA A 94 2.87 3.22 -11.00
N VAL A 95 2.18 3.79 -10.01
CA VAL A 95 0.95 4.54 -10.27
C VAL A 95 1.24 5.78 -11.10
N LEU A 96 2.29 6.53 -10.74
CA LEU A 96 2.67 7.72 -11.50
C LEU A 96 3.00 7.38 -12.94
N ASP A 97 3.75 6.31 -13.16
CA ASP A 97 4.08 5.87 -14.52
C ASP A 97 2.83 5.52 -15.31
N SER A 98 1.85 4.90 -14.67
CA SER A 98 0.63 4.48 -15.32
C SER A 98 -0.24 5.68 -15.73
N VAL A 99 -0.35 6.70 -14.88
CA VAL A 99 -1.20 7.85 -15.20
C VAL A 99 -0.51 8.85 -16.10
N ASN A 100 0.81 8.79 -16.21
CA ASN A 100 1.56 9.69 -17.09
C ASN A 100 1.94 9.04 -18.42
N ALA A 101 1.54 7.80 -18.61
CA ALA A 101 1.87 7.06 -19.82
C ALA A 101 1.04 7.53 -21.02
#